data_1727904acc407269a83615795cf894be
#
_entry.id   1727904acc407269a83615795cf894be
#
_cell.length_a   1.000
_cell.length_b   1.000
_cell.length_c   1.000
_cell.angle_alpha   90.00
_cell.angle_beta   90.00
_cell.angle_gamma   90.00
#
_symmetry.space_group_name_H-M   'P 1'
#
loop_
_entity.id
_entity.type
_entity.pdbx_description
1 polymer ?
#
loop_
_entity_poly.entity_id
_entity_poly.type
_entity_poly.pdbx_seq_one_letter_code
_entity_poly.pdbx_strand_id
1 'polypeptide(L)'
;MKARGHQEKKSIVLVNDAVTTLIGGKAACPDRQFDSYIGFIWGTGTNTCYMEQTRRITKLGSAADIDGTMLINVESGGYAKAPRGDLDAGFDATTVNPGGYMFEKMISGAYQGGMVRTVLVQAAKEGLFTAETGKRIAALESLSSKEIDDFLFRPYGENALAHCCGGVEEDCQTLYYLIDGLMERAARFVAFNLAAVMPKTGKGANPCRPVCVTMDGSTYYKSKLCKDKLSAYTKSFLNEELGLYCEFIKAENPNLIGAAIAGLLNA
;
A
#
# COMPACT_ATOMS: atom_id res chain seq x y z
N MET A 1 -29.89 -17.81 -3.02
CA MET A 1 -30.64 -17.25 -4.14
C MET A 1 -32.00 -17.94 -4.34
N LYS A 2 -32.10 -19.27 -4.38
CA LYS A 2 -33.41 -19.98 -4.45
C LYS A 2 -34.40 -19.54 -3.37
N ALA A 3 -33.96 -19.29 -2.15
CA ALA A 3 -34.81 -18.82 -1.04
C ALA A 3 -35.40 -17.40 -1.25
N ARG A 4 -34.98 -16.65 -2.27
CA ARG A 4 -35.53 -15.32 -2.65
C ARG A 4 -36.22 -15.34 -4.02
N GLY A 5 -36.65 -16.51 -4.51
CA GLY A 5 -37.45 -16.66 -5.72
C GLY A 5 -36.72 -16.54 -7.07
N HIS A 6 -35.36 -16.46 -7.06
CA HIS A 6 -34.60 -16.46 -8.31
C HIS A 6 -34.50 -17.86 -8.88
N GLN A 7 -35.18 -18.10 -10.01
CA GLN A 7 -35.21 -19.40 -10.71
C GLN A 7 -34.09 -19.52 -11.76
N GLU A 8 -33.57 -18.42 -12.26
CA GLU A 8 -32.48 -18.42 -13.24
C GLU A 8 -31.16 -18.86 -12.68
N LYS A 9 -30.40 -19.64 -13.44
CA LYS A 9 -29.01 -19.99 -13.11
C LYS A 9 -28.15 -18.72 -13.19
N LYS A 10 -27.61 -18.26 -12.05
CA LYS A 10 -26.72 -17.12 -12.01
C LYS A 10 -25.25 -17.58 -12.04
N SER A 11 -24.46 -16.98 -12.90
CA SER A 11 -23.00 -17.11 -12.86
C SER A 11 -22.45 -16.23 -11.73
N ILE A 12 -21.57 -16.78 -10.89
CA ILE A 12 -20.91 -16.06 -9.80
C ILE A 12 -19.42 -16.18 -10.02
N VAL A 13 -18.74 -15.02 -10.13
CA VAL A 13 -17.30 -14.91 -10.27
C VAL A 13 -16.74 -14.28 -9.00
N LEU A 14 -15.76 -14.94 -8.39
CA LEU A 14 -15.01 -14.41 -7.24
C LEU A 14 -13.68 -13.89 -7.75
N VAL A 15 -13.38 -12.64 -7.44
CA VAL A 15 -12.15 -11.95 -7.89
C VAL A 15 -11.54 -11.22 -6.70
N ASN A 16 -10.21 -11.23 -6.60
CA ASN A 16 -9.49 -10.46 -5.59
C ASN A 16 -9.59 -8.95 -5.89
N ASP A 17 -9.57 -8.11 -4.86
CA ASP A 17 -9.70 -6.65 -4.97
C ASP A 17 -8.56 -5.99 -5.75
N ALA A 18 -7.32 -6.45 -5.63
CA ALA A 18 -6.19 -5.94 -6.43
C ALA A 18 -6.38 -6.28 -7.94
N VAL A 19 -6.98 -7.43 -8.25
CA VAL A 19 -7.32 -7.82 -9.63
C VAL A 19 -8.42 -6.91 -10.18
N THR A 20 -9.49 -6.68 -9.42
CA THR A 20 -10.57 -5.77 -9.85
C THR A 20 -10.08 -4.33 -9.97
N THR A 21 -9.18 -3.88 -9.10
CA THR A 21 -8.51 -2.57 -9.21
C THR A 21 -7.75 -2.43 -10.53
N LEU A 22 -6.99 -3.45 -10.93
CA LEU A 22 -6.27 -3.44 -12.23
C LEU A 22 -7.25 -3.37 -13.40
N ILE A 23 -8.29 -4.21 -13.41
CA ILE A 23 -9.29 -4.26 -14.49
C ILE A 23 -10.03 -2.92 -14.58
N GLY A 24 -10.47 -2.37 -13.45
CA GLY A 24 -11.17 -1.08 -13.38
C GLY A 24 -10.30 0.08 -13.85
N GLY A 25 -9.02 0.06 -13.49
CA GLY A 25 -8.05 1.06 -13.96
C GLY A 25 -7.81 1.00 -15.46
N LYS A 26 -7.69 -0.20 -16.03
CA LYS A 26 -7.59 -0.37 -17.48
C LYS A 26 -8.82 0.20 -18.19
N ALA A 27 -10.01 0.01 -17.65
CA ALA A 27 -11.24 0.53 -18.21
C ALA A 27 -11.42 2.05 -18.05
N ALA A 28 -10.78 2.65 -17.04
CA ALA A 28 -10.88 4.09 -16.76
C ALA A 28 -10.13 4.99 -17.77
N CYS A 29 -9.23 4.43 -18.58
CA CYS A 29 -8.41 5.20 -19.52
C CYS A 29 -8.48 4.60 -20.94
N PRO A 30 -9.65 4.59 -21.59
CA PRO A 30 -9.85 3.94 -22.89
C PRO A 30 -9.03 4.62 -24.02
N ASP A 31 -8.79 5.91 -23.91
CA ASP A 31 -8.10 6.72 -24.94
C ASP A 31 -6.58 6.77 -24.75
N ARG A 32 -6.04 6.05 -23.74
CA ARG A 32 -4.62 6.05 -23.42
C ARG A 32 -3.98 4.70 -23.69
N GLN A 33 -2.77 4.73 -24.23
CA GLN A 33 -1.98 3.54 -24.46
C GLN A 33 -0.93 3.39 -23.35
N PHE A 34 -1.04 2.28 -22.62
CA PHE A 34 -0.07 1.88 -21.61
C PHE A 34 0.66 0.60 -22.05
N ASP A 35 1.90 0.43 -21.60
CA ASP A 35 2.70 -0.75 -21.92
C ASP A 35 2.26 -1.99 -21.13
N SER A 36 1.78 -1.78 -19.90
CA SER A 36 1.15 -2.79 -19.03
C SER A 36 0.32 -2.12 -17.95
N TYR A 37 -0.31 -2.95 -17.09
CA TYR A 37 -1.19 -2.50 -16.02
C TYR A 37 -0.84 -3.18 -14.70
N ILE A 38 -0.86 -2.41 -13.61
CA ILE A 38 -0.71 -2.87 -12.23
C ILE A 38 -1.90 -2.34 -11.43
N GLY A 39 -2.52 -3.20 -10.63
CA GLY A 39 -3.45 -2.82 -9.57
C GLY A 39 -2.71 -2.84 -8.23
N PHE A 40 -2.74 -1.77 -7.49
CA PHE A 40 -2.05 -1.66 -6.21
C PHE A 40 -2.99 -1.16 -5.12
N ILE A 41 -3.15 -1.96 -4.08
CA ILE A 41 -3.90 -1.59 -2.88
C ILE A 41 -2.91 -1.06 -1.84
N TRP A 42 -3.11 0.20 -1.41
CA TRP A 42 -2.43 0.77 -0.25
C TRP A 42 -3.45 1.48 0.65
N GLY A 43 -4.11 0.69 1.44
CA GLY A 43 -5.21 1.08 2.31
C GLY A 43 -5.08 0.48 3.70
N THR A 44 -6.16 -0.08 4.21
CA THR A 44 -6.19 -0.86 5.45
C THR A 44 -5.20 -2.03 5.37
N GLY A 45 -5.16 -2.73 4.23
CA GLY A 45 -4.15 -3.71 3.86
C GLY A 45 -3.31 -3.26 2.67
N THR A 46 -2.52 -4.18 2.13
CA THR A 46 -1.74 -3.97 0.90
C THR A 46 -1.72 -5.21 0.03
N ASN A 47 -1.89 -5.01 -1.27
CA ASN A 47 -1.76 -6.07 -2.26
C ASN A 47 -1.38 -5.50 -3.63
N THR A 48 -0.84 -6.36 -4.50
CA THR A 48 -0.41 -6.02 -5.84
C THR A 48 -0.92 -7.05 -6.83
N CYS A 49 -1.44 -6.58 -7.95
CA CYS A 49 -1.78 -7.41 -9.09
C CYS A 49 -1.13 -6.86 -10.35
N TYR A 50 -0.63 -7.72 -11.23
CA TYR A 50 -0.04 -7.30 -12.51
C TYR A 50 -0.36 -8.28 -13.64
N MET A 51 -0.17 -7.84 -14.88
CA MET A 51 -0.32 -8.68 -16.07
C MET A 51 1.00 -9.37 -16.40
N GLU A 52 0.96 -10.72 -16.57
CA GLU A 52 2.11 -11.51 -16.99
C GLU A 52 1.78 -12.30 -18.26
N GLN A 53 2.77 -12.50 -19.11
CA GLN A 53 2.64 -13.41 -20.24
C GLN A 53 2.56 -14.86 -19.74
N THR A 54 1.56 -15.62 -20.21
CA THR A 54 1.31 -16.99 -19.75
C THR A 54 2.57 -17.87 -19.83
N ARG A 55 3.33 -17.77 -20.91
CA ARG A 55 4.61 -18.48 -21.12
C ARG A 55 5.72 -18.18 -20.09
N ARG A 56 5.60 -17.08 -19.33
CA ARG A 56 6.57 -16.72 -18.27
C ARG A 56 6.19 -17.28 -16.90
N ILE A 57 5.01 -17.89 -16.79
CA ILE A 57 4.50 -18.44 -15.53
C ILE A 57 4.93 -19.89 -15.42
N THR A 58 6.14 -20.11 -14.92
CA THR A 58 6.78 -21.46 -14.88
C THR A 58 5.98 -22.51 -14.11
N LYS A 59 5.12 -22.09 -13.17
CA LYS A 59 4.25 -23.00 -12.39
C LYS A 59 3.14 -23.65 -13.21
N LEU A 60 2.83 -23.14 -14.39
CA LEU A 60 1.77 -23.67 -15.23
C LEU A 60 2.20 -24.94 -16.02
N GLY A 61 3.51 -25.28 -16.06
CA GLY A 61 4.00 -26.43 -16.83
C GLY A 61 3.57 -26.34 -18.30
N SER A 62 2.98 -27.39 -18.83
CA SER A 62 2.50 -27.46 -20.24
C SER A 62 1.36 -26.46 -20.55
N ALA A 63 0.64 -25.97 -19.56
CA ALA A 63 -0.35 -24.91 -19.77
C ALA A 63 0.27 -23.53 -20.07
N ALA A 64 1.60 -23.38 -19.91
CA ALA A 64 2.34 -22.19 -20.29
C ALA A 64 2.45 -21.98 -21.81
N ASP A 65 2.20 -23.02 -22.61
CA ASP A 65 2.22 -22.94 -24.09
C ASP A 65 1.01 -22.19 -24.68
N ILE A 66 0.07 -21.79 -23.84
CA ILE A 66 -1.09 -21.00 -24.27
C ILE A 66 -0.63 -19.56 -24.47
N ASP A 67 -0.75 -19.03 -25.69
CA ASP A 67 -0.53 -17.63 -25.98
C ASP A 67 -1.56 -16.78 -25.24
N GLY A 68 -1.05 -15.73 -24.56
CA GLY A 68 -1.93 -14.82 -23.84
C GLY A 68 -1.27 -14.20 -22.61
N THR A 69 -2.10 -13.56 -21.82
CA THR A 69 -1.71 -12.93 -20.55
C THR A 69 -2.63 -13.38 -19.42
N MET A 70 -2.08 -13.49 -18.23
CA MET A 70 -2.82 -13.74 -16.99
C MET A 70 -2.62 -12.60 -15.99
N LEU A 71 -3.61 -12.38 -15.15
CA LEU A 71 -3.50 -11.49 -14.00
C LEU A 71 -2.93 -12.27 -12.83
N ILE A 72 -1.81 -11.78 -12.30
CA ILE A 72 -1.12 -12.38 -11.16
C ILE A 72 -1.47 -11.61 -9.91
N ASN A 73 -2.21 -12.23 -9.01
CA ASN A 73 -2.41 -11.76 -7.66
C ASN A 73 -1.18 -12.12 -6.82
N VAL A 74 -0.41 -11.11 -6.40
CA VAL A 74 0.90 -11.31 -5.77
C VAL A 74 0.77 -11.69 -4.30
N GLU A 75 -0.27 -11.21 -3.60
CA GLU A 75 -0.39 -11.27 -2.13
C GLU A 75 0.84 -10.66 -1.44
N SER A 76 1.25 -9.49 -1.94
CA SER A 76 2.49 -8.83 -1.52
C SER A 76 2.54 -8.50 -0.03
N GLY A 77 1.40 -8.31 0.63
CA GLY A 77 1.31 -8.11 2.08
C GLY A 77 1.96 -9.24 2.89
N GLY A 78 1.94 -10.46 2.36
CA GLY A 78 2.55 -11.65 2.96
C GLY A 78 4.06 -11.78 2.80
N TYR A 79 4.75 -10.87 2.09
CA TYR A 79 6.19 -10.94 1.86
C TYR A 79 6.99 -10.83 3.16
N ALA A 80 7.71 -11.89 3.54
CA ALA A 80 8.36 -12.01 4.84
C ALA A 80 9.85 -11.63 4.86
N LYS A 81 10.46 -11.32 3.70
CA LYS A 81 11.91 -11.05 3.57
C LYS A 81 12.26 -9.56 3.49
N ALA A 82 11.30 -8.66 3.67
CA ALA A 82 11.59 -7.24 3.76
C ALA A 82 12.49 -6.95 4.98
N PRO A 83 13.47 -6.04 4.87
CA PRO A 83 14.31 -5.66 6.01
C PRO A 83 13.45 -5.11 7.16
N ARG A 84 13.65 -5.64 8.35
CA ARG A 84 12.97 -5.22 9.59
C ARG A 84 13.97 -5.05 10.71
N GLY A 85 13.66 -4.09 11.59
CA GLY A 85 14.40 -3.88 12.83
C GLY A 85 13.72 -4.55 14.03
N ASP A 86 14.33 -4.38 15.20
CA ASP A 86 13.84 -4.94 16.47
C ASP A 86 12.46 -4.40 16.84
N LEU A 87 12.17 -3.12 16.52
CA LEU A 87 10.86 -2.51 16.78
C LEU A 87 9.77 -3.12 15.91
N ASP A 88 10.07 -3.48 14.65
CA ASP A 88 9.12 -4.21 13.80
C ASP A 88 8.82 -5.60 14.36
N ALA A 89 9.85 -6.29 14.83
CA ALA A 89 9.71 -7.62 15.45
C ALA A 89 8.93 -7.54 16.77
N GLY A 90 9.23 -6.54 17.59
CA GLY A 90 8.51 -6.27 18.83
C GLY A 90 7.04 -5.94 18.59
N PHE A 91 6.75 -5.10 17.61
CA PHE A 91 5.38 -4.78 17.22
C PHE A 91 4.64 -6.02 16.68
N ASP A 92 5.27 -6.77 15.76
CA ASP A 92 4.70 -7.99 15.20
C ASP A 92 4.26 -8.98 16.29
N ALA A 93 5.09 -9.18 17.33
CA ALA A 93 4.79 -10.06 18.45
C ALA A 93 3.52 -9.65 19.24
N THR A 94 3.10 -8.39 19.17
CA THR A 94 1.88 -7.89 19.84
C THR A 94 0.62 -8.02 18.99
N THR A 95 0.74 -8.39 17.71
CA THR A 95 -0.39 -8.50 16.80
C THR A 95 -1.12 -9.84 16.94
N VAL A 96 -2.35 -9.92 16.42
CA VAL A 96 -3.15 -11.15 16.46
C VAL A 96 -2.59 -12.30 15.61
N ASN A 97 -1.66 -12.00 14.69
CA ASN A 97 -1.03 -12.96 13.79
C ASN A 97 0.48 -12.71 13.69
N PRO A 98 1.26 -13.03 14.75
CA PRO A 98 2.71 -12.87 14.72
C PRO A 98 3.34 -13.73 13.61
N GLY A 99 4.30 -13.17 12.88
CA GLY A 99 4.99 -13.84 11.78
C GLY A 99 4.23 -13.82 10.45
N GLY A 100 2.95 -13.46 10.43
CA GLY A 100 2.15 -13.33 9.22
C GLY A 100 2.07 -11.89 8.70
N TYR A 101 1.86 -11.73 7.40
CA TYR A 101 1.64 -10.43 6.75
C TYR A 101 2.70 -9.36 7.09
N MET A 102 3.97 -9.77 7.08
CA MET A 102 5.09 -8.96 7.55
C MET A 102 5.24 -7.65 6.78
N PHE A 103 5.13 -7.71 5.46
CA PHE A 103 5.23 -6.51 4.62
C PHE A 103 4.06 -5.56 4.85
N GLU A 104 2.85 -6.08 4.97
CA GLU A 104 1.65 -5.32 5.26
C GLU A 104 1.77 -4.56 6.58
N LYS A 105 2.30 -5.20 7.63
CA LYS A 105 2.50 -4.58 8.95
C LYS A 105 3.44 -3.38 8.93
N MET A 106 4.35 -3.31 7.96
CA MET A 106 5.29 -2.20 7.84
C MET A 106 4.76 -1.02 7.03
N ILE A 107 3.71 -1.21 6.21
CA ILE A 107 3.28 -0.16 5.27
C ILE A 107 1.79 0.18 5.31
N SER A 108 0.91 -0.73 5.73
CA SER A 108 -0.54 -0.53 5.59
C SER A 108 -1.17 0.26 6.75
N GLY A 109 -2.29 0.92 6.45
CA GLY A 109 -2.97 1.80 7.39
C GLY A 109 -3.50 1.12 8.65
N ALA A 110 -3.84 -0.18 8.59
CA ALA A 110 -4.28 -0.92 9.76
C ALA A 110 -3.20 -1.03 10.85
N TYR A 111 -1.93 -1.00 10.45
CA TYR A 111 -0.80 -1.25 11.35
C TYR A 111 0.02 0.02 11.63
N GLN A 112 -0.12 1.08 10.84
CA GLN A 112 0.62 2.33 11.04
C GLN A 112 0.51 2.90 12.44
N GLY A 113 -0.71 2.94 13.00
CA GLY A 113 -0.93 3.46 14.35
C GLY A 113 -0.13 2.71 15.40
N GLY A 114 -0.23 1.38 15.41
CA GLY A 114 0.50 0.53 16.35
C GLY A 114 2.02 0.63 16.17
N MET A 115 2.50 0.65 14.93
CA MET A 115 3.93 0.78 14.63
C MET A 115 4.49 2.15 15.08
N VAL A 116 3.80 3.25 14.76
CA VAL A 116 4.16 4.60 15.20
C VAL A 116 4.19 4.65 16.73
N ARG A 117 3.13 4.18 17.40
CA ARG A 117 3.10 4.13 18.87
C ARG A 117 4.29 3.36 19.46
N THR A 118 4.65 2.21 18.88
CA THR A 118 5.81 1.42 19.31
C THR A 118 7.10 2.22 19.22
N VAL A 119 7.32 2.93 18.11
CA VAL A 119 8.50 3.79 17.92
C VAL A 119 8.51 4.94 18.91
N LEU A 120 7.37 5.63 19.10
CA LEU A 120 7.29 6.77 20.02
C LEU A 120 7.53 6.37 21.48
N VAL A 121 6.98 5.23 21.91
CA VAL A 121 7.22 4.71 23.27
C VAL A 121 8.70 4.36 23.48
N GLN A 122 9.36 3.79 22.48
CA GLN A 122 10.79 3.51 22.57
C GLN A 122 11.62 4.79 22.58
N ALA A 123 11.32 5.75 21.72
CA ALA A 123 11.97 7.05 21.69
C ALA A 123 11.84 7.80 23.03
N ALA A 124 10.68 7.70 23.68
CA ALA A 124 10.49 8.25 25.03
C ALA A 124 11.38 7.56 26.08
N LYS A 125 11.53 6.24 26.02
CA LYS A 125 12.44 5.48 26.91
C LYS A 125 13.91 5.86 26.70
N GLU A 126 14.28 6.18 25.49
CA GLU A 126 15.66 6.61 25.11
C GLU A 126 15.92 8.10 25.38
N GLY A 127 14.92 8.82 25.91
CA GLY A 127 15.07 10.23 26.30
C GLY A 127 15.05 11.22 25.15
N LEU A 128 14.44 10.86 24.00
CA LEU A 128 14.29 11.75 22.86
C LEU A 128 13.23 12.84 23.07
N PHE A 129 12.43 12.73 24.13
CA PHE A 129 11.39 13.67 24.53
C PHE A 129 11.63 14.20 25.94
N THR A 130 11.03 15.33 26.25
CA THR A 130 10.95 15.77 27.65
C THR A 130 10.24 14.72 28.50
N ALA A 131 10.55 14.69 29.80
CA ALA A 131 9.99 13.69 30.71
C ALA A 131 8.44 13.70 30.74
N GLU A 132 7.84 14.89 30.58
CA GLU A 132 6.38 15.04 30.60
C GLU A 132 5.75 14.54 29.29
N THR A 133 6.32 14.88 28.14
CA THR A 133 5.89 14.34 26.84
C THR A 133 6.06 12.83 26.80
N GLY A 134 7.20 12.31 27.29
CA GLY A 134 7.44 10.86 27.37
C GLY A 134 6.38 10.12 28.20
N LYS A 135 5.95 10.69 29.35
CA LYS A 135 4.86 10.11 30.15
C LYS A 135 3.54 10.09 29.40
N ARG A 136 3.19 11.18 28.69
CA ARG A 136 1.95 11.25 27.90
C ARG A 136 1.95 10.28 26.75
N ILE A 137 3.07 10.14 26.04
CA ILE A 137 3.25 9.13 24.98
C ILE A 137 3.09 7.72 25.53
N ALA A 138 3.72 7.42 26.67
CA ALA A 138 3.60 6.10 27.30
C ALA A 138 2.16 5.77 27.74
N ALA A 139 1.37 6.77 28.08
CA ALA A 139 -0.03 6.65 28.47
C ALA A 139 -1.01 6.47 27.29
N LEU A 140 -0.55 6.64 26.03
CA LEU A 140 -1.38 6.38 24.86
C LEU A 140 -1.72 4.88 24.80
N GLU A 141 -2.98 4.52 24.92
CA GLU A 141 -3.44 3.12 24.83
C GLU A 141 -3.40 2.61 23.38
N SER A 142 -3.82 3.45 22.44
CA SER A 142 -3.85 3.16 21.01
C SER A 142 -3.54 4.41 20.20
N LEU A 143 -3.22 4.21 18.93
CA LEU A 143 -3.06 5.28 17.94
C LEU A 143 -3.55 4.76 16.60
N SER A 144 -4.34 5.56 15.89
CA SER A 144 -4.84 5.28 14.55
C SER A 144 -4.07 6.05 13.48
N SER A 145 -4.12 5.57 12.23
CA SER A 145 -3.56 6.32 11.08
C SER A 145 -4.23 7.69 10.90
N LYS A 146 -5.51 7.83 11.27
CA LYS A 146 -6.20 9.12 11.23
C LYS A 146 -5.59 10.11 12.23
N GLU A 147 -5.33 9.70 13.48
CA GLU A 147 -4.73 10.58 14.50
C GLU A 147 -3.31 10.99 14.13
N ILE A 148 -2.56 10.09 13.45
CA ILE A 148 -1.26 10.42 12.87
C ILE A 148 -1.42 11.53 11.82
N ASP A 149 -2.32 11.38 10.87
CA ASP A 149 -2.55 12.39 9.84
C ASP A 149 -3.10 13.69 10.42
N ASP A 150 -4.00 13.65 11.42
CA ASP A 150 -4.49 14.83 12.13
C ASP A 150 -3.32 15.63 12.75
N PHE A 151 -2.34 14.96 13.33
CA PHE A 151 -1.11 15.61 13.82
C PHE A 151 -0.23 16.15 12.69
N LEU A 152 0.03 15.35 11.66
CA LEU A 152 0.87 15.77 10.53
C LEU A 152 0.31 17.02 9.84
N PHE A 153 -1.02 17.12 9.70
CA PHE A 153 -1.65 18.30 9.11
C PHE A 153 -1.66 19.50 10.06
N ARG A 154 -1.76 19.27 11.38
CA ARG A 154 -1.89 20.31 12.41
C ARG A 154 -1.06 19.98 13.65
N PRO A 155 0.29 20.07 13.57
CA PRO A 155 1.18 19.68 14.68
C PRO A 155 0.95 20.44 15.98
N TYR A 156 0.37 21.65 15.91
CA TYR A 156 0.02 22.49 17.05
C TYR A 156 -1.49 22.64 17.26
N GLY A 157 -2.29 21.78 16.60
CA GLY A 157 -3.75 21.80 16.69
C GLY A 157 -4.31 20.88 17.77
N GLU A 158 -5.65 20.85 17.86
CA GLU A 158 -6.38 19.99 18.78
C GLU A 158 -6.37 18.53 18.30
N ASN A 159 -5.32 17.77 18.66
CA ASN A 159 -5.21 16.35 18.37
C ASN A 159 -4.37 15.63 19.44
N ALA A 160 -4.51 14.30 19.53
CA ALA A 160 -3.91 13.49 20.60
C ALA A 160 -2.38 13.64 20.69
N LEU A 161 -1.69 13.67 19.54
CA LEU A 161 -0.23 13.74 19.51
C LEU A 161 0.29 15.14 19.86
N ALA A 162 -0.38 16.21 19.39
CA ALA A 162 -0.07 17.58 19.80
C ALA A 162 -0.26 17.78 21.31
N HIS A 163 -1.31 17.19 21.89
CA HIS A 163 -1.52 17.20 23.33
C HIS A 163 -0.41 16.47 24.10
N CYS A 164 0.17 15.39 23.54
CA CYS A 164 1.34 14.76 24.15
C CYS A 164 2.53 15.72 24.26
N CYS A 165 2.78 16.51 23.23
CA CYS A 165 3.88 17.49 23.22
C CYS A 165 3.65 18.65 24.21
N GLY A 166 2.39 18.98 24.52
CA GLY A 166 2.05 20.02 25.51
C GLY A 166 2.59 21.39 25.17
N GLY A 167 2.79 21.72 23.90
CA GLY A 167 3.35 22.98 23.41
C GLY A 167 4.88 23.05 23.39
N VAL A 168 5.59 21.97 23.71
CA VAL A 168 7.07 21.90 23.59
C VAL A 168 7.42 21.70 22.11
N GLU A 169 8.06 22.69 21.52
CA GLU A 169 8.35 22.73 20.08
C GLU A 169 9.31 21.61 19.65
N GLU A 170 10.37 21.39 20.40
CA GLU A 170 11.35 20.34 20.12
C GLU A 170 10.73 18.94 20.17
N ASP A 171 9.79 18.70 21.09
CA ASP A 171 9.07 17.44 21.18
C ASP A 171 8.13 17.25 19.99
N CYS A 172 7.42 18.30 19.55
CA CYS A 172 6.61 18.29 18.35
C CYS A 172 7.43 17.98 17.09
N GLN A 173 8.60 18.60 16.96
CA GLN A 173 9.51 18.35 15.83
C GLN A 173 10.03 16.92 15.85
N THR A 174 10.49 16.43 17.00
CA THR A 174 10.98 15.06 17.18
C THR A 174 9.89 14.05 16.79
N LEU A 175 8.69 14.25 17.29
CA LEU A 175 7.52 13.40 16.98
C LEU A 175 7.21 13.42 15.49
N TYR A 176 7.21 14.61 14.85
CA TYR A 176 6.98 14.74 13.41
C TYR A 176 8.03 13.96 12.61
N TYR A 177 9.32 14.10 12.92
CA TYR A 177 10.39 13.42 12.19
C TYR A 177 10.37 11.89 12.37
N LEU A 178 10.00 11.39 13.54
CA LEU A 178 9.84 9.95 13.74
C LEU A 178 8.70 9.37 12.89
N ILE A 179 7.58 10.07 12.81
CA ILE A 179 6.47 9.69 11.94
C ILE A 179 6.88 9.81 10.47
N ASP A 180 7.50 10.92 10.08
CA ASP A 180 7.96 11.17 8.71
C ASP A 180 8.88 10.04 8.22
N GLY A 181 9.84 9.61 9.06
CA GLY A 181 10.73 8.51 8.74
C GLY A 181 10.02 7.16 8.54
N LEU A 182 8.96 6.89 9.29
CA LEU A 182 8.15 5.69 9.10
C LEU A 182 7.33 5.74 7.81
N MET A 183 6.74 6.90 7.47
CA MET A 183 6.03 7.11 6.20
C MET A 183 6.98 7.07 5.01
N GLU A 184 8.18 7.60 5.17
CA GLU A 184 9.29 7.50 4.21
C GLU A 184 9.62 6.04 3.89
N ARG A 185 9.82 5.22 4.94
CA ARG A 185 10.09 3.79 4.80
C ARG A 185 8.94 3.07 4.09
N ALA A 186 7.70 3.37 4.46
CA ALA A 186 6.53 2.77 3.82
C ALA A 186 6.45 3.09 2.33
N ALA A 187 6.65 4.35 1.94
CA ALA A 187 6.66 4.77 0.55
C ALA A 187 7.80 4.11 -0.26
N ARG A 188 8.99 3.99 0.34
CA ARG A 188 10.14 3.31 -0.25
C ARG A 188 9.83 1.83 -0.51
N PHE A 189 9.20 1.14 0.42
CA PHE A 189 8.81 -0.25 0.23
C PHE A 189 7.75 -0.44 -0.87
N VAL A 190 6.81 0.48 -1.00
CA VAL A 190 5.87 0.48 -2.12
C VAL A 190 6.60 0.68 -3.45
N ALA A 191 7.54 1.63 -3.54
CA ALA A 191 8.37 1.82 -4.73
C ALA A 191 9.18 0.55 -5.08
N PHE A 192 9.75 -0.14 -4.09
CA PHE A 192 10.45 -1.41 -4.30
C PHE A 192 9.54 -2.54 -4.79
N ASN A 193 8.29 -2.58 -4.31
CA ASN A 193 7.31 -3.54 -4.83
C ASN A 193 7.04 -3.30 -6.32
N LEU A 194 6.85 -2.05 -6.75
CA LEU A 194 6.70 -1.70 -8.17
C LEU A 194 7.96 -2.03 -8.97
N ALA A 195 9.15 -1.72 -8.41
CA ALA A 195 10.45 -2.06 -9.00
C ALA A 195 10.68 -3.56 -9.14
N ALA A 196 10.08 -4.39 -8.32
CA ALA A 196 10.14 -5.85 -8.46
C ALA A 196 9.26 -6.37 -9.61
N VAL A 197 8.10 -5.75 -9.83
CA VAL A 197 7.13 -6.18 -10.83
C VAL A 197 7.50 -5.72 -12.23
N MET A 198 7.87 -4.44 -12.41
CA MET A 198 8.09 -3.85 -13.73
C MET A 198 9.23 -4.53 -14.53
N PRO A 199 10.44 -4.72 -13.99
CA PRO A 199 11.51 -5.43 -14.70
C PRO A 199 11.13 -6.87 -15.04
N LYS A 200 10.43 -7.56 -14.12
CA LYS A 200 9.95 -8.92 -14.34
C LYS A 200 9.07 -9.03 -15.57
N THR A 201 8.20 -8.07 -15.80
CA THR A 201 7.33 -8.04 -16.99
C THR A 201 8.05 -7.60 -18.25
N GLY A 202 9.20 -6.91 -18.12
CA GLY A 202 9.92 -6.27 -19.21
C GLY A 202 9.17 -5.08 -19.80
N LYS A 203 8.36 -4.41 -18.98
CA LYS A 203 7.49 -3.30 -19.38
C LYS A 203 7.89 -2.00 -18.70
N GLY A 204 7.53 -0.88 -19.35
CA GLY A 204 7.74 0.46 -18.82
C GLY A 204 9.02 1.16 -19.29
N ALA A 205 9.77 0.62 -20.24
CA ALA A 205 10.98 1.27 -20.75
C ALA A 205 10.70 2.51 -21.64
N ASN A 206 9.47 2.67 -22.13
CA ASN A 206 9.09 3.78 -23.00
C ASN A 206 8.30 4.85 -22.20
N PRO A 207 8.84 6.08 -22.01
CA PRO A 207 8.13 7.14 -21.28
C PRO A 207 6.84 7.61 -21.97
N CYS A 208 6.72 7.46 -23.30
CA CYS A 208 5.49 7.78 -24.01
C CYS A 208 4.40 6.71 -23.85
N ARG A 209 4.75 5.56 -23.30
CA ARG A 209 3.85 4.44 -23.05
C ARG A 209 4.22 3.78 -21.71
N PRO A 210 4.00 4.49 -20.58
CA PRO A 210 4.37 4.02 -19.26
C PRO A 210 3.51 2.82 -18.82
N VAL A 211 3.86 2.22 -17.70
CA VAL A 211 2.97 1.26 -17.02
C VAL A 211 1.90 2.03 -16.25
N CYS A 212 0.64 1.67 -16.46
CA CYS A 212 -0.48 2.19 -15.67
C CYS A 212 -0.51 1.51 -14.30
N VAL A 213 -0.38 2.28 -13.24
CA VAL A 213 -0.54 1.82 -11.86
C VAL A 213 -1.83 2.39 -11.28
N THR A 214 -2.86 1.57 -11.22
CA THR A 214 -4.11 1.97 -10.58
C THR A 214 -3.98 1.80 -9.09
N MET A 215 -3.97 2.93 -8.38
CA MET A 215 -3.91 2.94 -6.93
C MET A 215 -5.31 2.90 -6.32
N ASP A 216 -5.47 2.09 -5.29
CA ASP A 216 -6.64 2.12 -4.43
C ASP A 216 -6.23 2.05 -2.95
N GLY A 217 -7.09 2.57 -2.07
CA GLY A 217 -6.89 2.55 -0.64
C GLY A 217 -6.70 3.92 0.01
N SER A 218 -7.22 4.01 1.23
CA SER A 218 -7.25 5.27 1.99
C SER A 218 -5.87 5.75 2.44
N THR A 219 -4.92 4.86 2.69
CA THR A 219 -3.55 5.23 3.08
C THR A 219 -2.88 6.06 1.98
N TYR A 220 -2.99 5.62 0.73
CA TYR A 220 -2.42 6.38 -0.40
C TYR A 220 -3.09 7.75 -0.60
N TYR A 221 -4.43 7.79 -0.55
CA TYR A 221 -5.16 9.02 -0.92
C TYR A 221 -5.34 10.02 0.20
N LYS A 222 -5.34 9.59 1.46
CA LYS A 222 -5.66 10.45 2.61
C LYS A 222 -4.45 10.83 3.45
N SER A 223 -3.40 9.99 3.48
CA SER A 223 -2.20 10.33 4.23
C SER A 223 -1.49 11.55 3.63
N LYS A 224 -1.10 12.46 4.50
CA LYS A 224 -0.39 13.70 4.12
C LYS A 224 0.91 13.43 3.36
N LEU A 225 1.63 12.37 3.71
CA LEU A 225 3.02 12.17 3.25
C LEU A 225 3.17 11.06 2.21
N CYS A 226 2.31 10.04 2.25
CA CYS A 226 2.53 8.80 1.50
C CYS A 226 2.61 9.01 -0.01
N LYS A 227 1.68 9.77 -0.58
CA LYS A 227 1.61 10.00 -2.03
C LYS A 227 2.83 10.74 -2.56
N ASP A 228 3.23 11.84 -1.90
CA ASP A 228 4.33 12.67 -2.37
C ASP A 228 5.67 11.95 -2.23
N LYS A 229 5.86 11.24 -1.11
CA LYS A 229 7.04 10.40 -0.91
C LYS A 229 7.13 9.27 -1.94
N LEU A 230 6.04 8.57 -2.23
CA LEU A 230 6.02 7.55 -3.27
C LEU A 230 6.35 8.14 -4.65
N SER A 231 5.80 9.31 -4.99
CA SER A 231 6.10 10.00 -6.25
C SER A 231 7.59 10.35 -6.37
N ALA A 232 8.21 10.81 -5.29
CA ALA A 232 9.65 11.11 -5.24
C ALA A 232 10.49 9.84 -5.49
N TYR A 233 10.18 8.72 -4.81
CA TYR A 233 10.88 7.46 -5.04
C TYR A 233 10.64 6.86 -6.41
N THR A 234 9.44 7.00 -6.96
CA THR A 234 9.16 6.56 -8.33
C THR A 234 10.03 7.33 -9.32
N LYS A 235 10.17 8.65 -9.14
CA LYS A 235 11.03 9.45 -10.00
C LYS A 235 12.51 9.07 -9.86
N SER A 236 13.06 9.10 -8.65
CA SER A 236 14.48 8.87 -8.43
C SER A 236 14.89 7.42 -8.72
N PHE A 237 14.17 6.45 -8.24
CA PHE A 237 14.56 5.05 -8.33
C PHE A 237 14.05 4.37 -9.61
N LEU A 238 12.73 4.46 -9.93
CA LEU A 238 12.22 3.81 -11.12
C LEU A 238 12.65 4.53 -12.40
N ASN A 239 12.46 5.85 -12.48
CA ASN A 239 12.72 6.56 -13.73
C ASN A 239 14.22 6.82 -13.94
N GLU A 240 14.92 7.40 -12.94
CA GLU A 240 16.30 7.87 -13.11
C GLU A 240 17.32 6.73 -13.01
N GLU A 241 17.14 5.77 -12.07
CA GLU A 241 18.10 4.67 -11.92
C GLU A 241 17.78 3.47 -12.83
N LEU A 242 16.49 3.06 -12.91
CA LEU A 242 16.09 1.87 -13.64
C LEU A 242 15.61 2.13 -15.08
N GLY A 243 15.37 3.39 -15.46
CA GLY A 243 14.83 3.74 -16.79
C GLY A 243 13.42 3.18 -17.02
N LEU A 244 12.64 3.00 -15.95
CA LEU A 244 11.30 2.44 -16.00
C LEU A 244 10.27 3.51 -15.63
N TYR A 245 9.24 3.63 -16.45
CA TYR A 245 8.24 4.68 -16.35
C TYR A 245 6.88 4.08 -15.98
N CYS A 246 6.27 4.62 -14.94
CA CYS A 246 4.89 4.32 -14.58
C CYS A 246 4.12 5.59 -14.27
N GLU A 247 2.80 5.50 -14.34
CA GLU A 247 1.89 6.59 -14.02
C GLU A 247 0.80 6.12 -13.08
N PHE A 248 0.62 6.84 -11.97
CA PHE A 248 -0.40 6.55 -10.99
C PHE A 248 -1.75 7.11 -11.43
N ILE A 249 -2.72 6.23 -11.59
CA ILE A 249 -4.07 6.58 -12.02
C ILE A 249 -5.04 6.40 -10.86
N LYS A 250 -5.91 7.39 -10.70
CA LYS A 250 -7.10 7.28 -9.85
C LYS A 250 -8.28 6.89 -10.72
N ALA A 251 -8.82 5.69 -10.52
CA ALA A 251 -10.08 5.28 -11.11
C ALA A 251 -11.22 5.47 -10.10
N GLU A 252 -12.40 5.86 -10.57
CA GLU A 252 -13.59 5.91 -9.72
C GLU A 252 -14.17 4.51 -9.55
N ASN A 253 -14.35 4.09 -8.29
CA ASN A 253 -14.89 2.77 -7.93
C ASN A 253 -14.24 1.60 -8.71
N PRO A 254 -12.90 1.50 -8.78
CA PRO A 254 -12.22 0.54 -9.63
C PRO A 254 -12.60 -0.91 -9.32
N ASN A 255 -12.82 -1.22 -8.05
CA ASN A 255 -13.23 -2.55 -7.60
C ASN A 255 -14.63 -2.92 -8.11
N LEU A 256 -15.58 -2.00 -8.08
CA LEU A 256 -16.93 -2.24 -8.56
C LEU A 256 -16.95 -2.44 -10.09
N ILE A 257 -16.27 -1.54 -10.81
CA ILE A 257 -16.17 -1.61 -12.29
C ILE A 257 -15.44 -2.87 -12.71
N GLY A 258 -14.31 -3.18 -12.09
CA GLY A 258 -13.52 -4.38 -12.37
C GLY A 258 -14.29 -5.67 -12.09
N ALA A 259 -15.05 -5.73 -10.99
CA ALA A 259 -15.89 -6.87 -10.68
C ALA A 259 -17.03 -7.06 -11.70
N ALA A 260 -17.65 -5.95 -12.14
CA ALA A 260 -18.68 -5.98 -13.17
C ALA A 260 -18.13 -6.51 -14.51
N ILE A 261 -16.96 -6.02 -14.94
CA ILE A 261 -16.28 -6.50 -16.17
C ILE A 261 -15.93 -7.98 -16.04
N ALA A 262 -15.35 -8.41 -14.91
CA ALA A 262 -15.03 -9.82 -14.68
C ALA A 262 -16.28 -10.71 -14.72
N GLY A 263 -17.40 -10.25 -14.17
CA GLY A 263 -18.68 -10.93 -14.24
C GLY A 263 -19.19 -11.07 -15.66
N LEU A 264 -19.14 -10.00 -16.46
CA LEU A 264 -19.59 -10.00 -17.86
C LEU A 264 -18.75 -10.90 -18.77
N LEU A 265 -17.44 -10.97 -18.55
CA LEU A 265 -16.53 -11.80 -19.35
C LEU A 265 -16.66 -13.30 -19.05
N ASN A 266 -17.30 -13.67 -17.93
CA ASN A 266 -17.47 -15.05 -17.48
C ASN A 266 -18.97 -15.45 -17.34
N ALA A 267 -19.87 -14.67 -17.94
CA ALA A 267 -21.32 -14.91 -17.89
C ALA A 267 -21.78 -15.97 -18.91
#